data_cdd498bedce4c150ed65e70693b97ae0
#
_entry.id   cdd498bedce4c150ed65e70693b97ae0
#
_cell.length_a   1.000
_cell.length_b   1.000
_cell.length_c   1.000
_cell.angle_alpha   90.00
_cell.angle_beta   90.00
_cell.angle_gamma   90.00
#
_symmetry.space_group_name_H-M   'P 1'
#
loop_
_entity.id
_entity.type
_entity.pdbx_description
1 polymer ?
#
loop_
_entity_poly.entity_id
_entity_poly.type
_entity_poly.pdbx_seq_one_letter_code
_entity_poly.pdbx_strand_id
1 'polypeptide(L)'
;LMIRTMLRQPWALLLGAALTMTPLGAATASPNKTLADEDALSRAVAFETALTSVAESVSSSVVSIQVEVNRPQNNGFPFFGGQGQGGIVRGGGSGVILRPDGYILTNNHVVAEANRIDVRLRNGKSYPARLVGSDSATDLAMLKIEAQGLPQAEFASSEKARVGQFVIAIGSPFGLDYTVTTGVLSAKGRGGIGANEIEDYLQTDASINPGNSGGPLVDLQGLVLGINTMIIGRGSGIGFAIPSEIAQRVAQQLIQSGAVKRAWLGVSFQEITPELAAHFGGSFDGGALINGVVPNGPADRAGLQAGDVVTAVGDTKIREGHDLLRAVLRHGVGERLSLEVRRGDKAKKMALVTGERPNEDRPTSKSQGAQGSGMLGIALEQLTPNLRERFRYEGDGHVFVRGVEPGSDADRAGLQRGDIILQADRKEVRSIDDVRRALSDGKALLYIERNSQRFFKPIARSQ
;
A
#
# COMPACT_ATOMS: atom_id res chain seq x y z
N LEU A 1 -15.10 69.13 -22.18
CA LEU A 1 -15.37 70.46 -21.74
C LEU A 1 -14.49 70.78 -20.53
N MET A 2 -13.40 71.51 -20.77
CA MET A 2 -13.17 72.89 -20.26
C MET A 2 -13.11 72.97 -18.74
N ILE A 3 -12.17 73.58 -18.03
CA ILE A 3 -11.28 74.78 -18.21
C ILE A 3 -10.39 74.78 -16.96
N ARG A 4 -9.05 74.85 -17.06
CA ARG A 4 -8.16 75.98 -16.72
C ARG A 4 -8.46 76.70 -15.37
N THR A 5 -7.45 76.87 -14.45
CA THR A 5 -6.57 78.06 -14.42
C THR A 5 -5.70 78.00 -13.16
N MET A 6 -4.38 78.01 -13.22
CA MET A 6 -3.41 79.08 -13.06
C MET A 6 -3.53 79.97 -11.77
N LEU A 7 -2.47 80.02 -10.98
CA LEU A 7 -1.58 81.21 -10.76
C LEU A 7 -0.96 81.22 -9.35
N ARG A 8 0.31 81.28 -9.30
CA ARG A 8 1.29 82.35 -8.89
C ARG A 8 1.91 82.17 -7.50
N GLN A 9 3.25 82.12 -7.56
CA GLN A 9 4.19 82.52 -6.49
C GLN A 9 4.13 84.03 -6.16
N PRO A 10 4.72 84.48 -5.04
CA PRO A 10 6.10 84.95 -5.09
C PRO A 10 6.94 84.82 -3.78
N TRP A 11 8.24 84.63 -3.95
CA TRP A 11 9.45 85.30 -3.45
C TRP A 11 9.51 85.90 -2.01
N ALA A 12 10.60 85.51 -1.28
CA ALA A 12 11.63 86.40 -0.70
C ALA A 12 12.55 85.53 0.21
N LEU A 13 13.77 85.33 -0.14
CA LEU A 13 15.00 86.07 0.30
C LEU A 13 15.46 85.85 1.77
N LEU A 14 16.63 85.19 1.85
CA LEU A 14 17.87 85.54 2.60
C LEU A 14 18.01 85.00 4.02
N LEU A 15 18.99 84.17 4.29
CA LEU A 15 20.28 84.53 4.90
C LEU A 15 21.16 83.23 5.08
N GLY A 16 22.40 83.30 4.68
CA GLY A 16 23.35 82.21 4.71
C GLY A 16 23.86 81.94 6.13
N ALA A 17 24.11 80.71 6.37
CA ALA A 17 25.05 80.29 7.36
C ALA A 17 25.88 79.14 6.71
N ALA A 18 27.14 79.40 6.45
CA ALA A 18 28.11 78.45 5.98
C ALA A 18 28.40 77.45 7.11
N LEU A 19 27.80 76.32 7.03
CA LEU A 19 28.24 75.10 7.81
C LEU A 19 29.20 74.30 6.94
N THR A 20 30.44 74.28 7.32
CA THR A 20 31.45 73.34 6.77
C THR A 20 30.99 71.91 7.02
N MET A 21 30.42 71.26 6.00
CA MET A 21 30.22 69.82 6.01
C MET A 21 31.54 69.14 5.72
N THR A 22 32.12 68.54 6.77
CA THR A 22 33.09 67.43 6.59
C THR A 22 32.40 66.30 5.82
N PRO A 23 33.04 65.73 4.80
CA PRO A 23 32.46 64.56 4.14
C PRO A 23 32.43 63.40 5.11
N LEU A 24 31.24 63.02 5.56
CA LEU A 24 31.03 61.74 6.22
C LEU A 24 31.31 60.70 5.17
N GLY A 25 32.46 59.99 5.33
CA GLY A 25 32.79 58.87 4.48
C GLY A 25 31.62 57.88 4.41
N ALA A 26 31.06 57.75 3.24
CA ALA A 26 30.13 56.65 2.95
C ALA A 26 30.90 55.36 3.15
N ALA A 27 30.75 54.78 4.35
CA ALA A 27 31.08 53.37 4.54
C ALA A 27 30.11 52.61 3.60
N THR A 28 30.58 52.26 2.41
CA THR A 28 29.97 51.21 1.62
C THR A 28 30.04 49.95 2.45
N ALA A 29 28.94 49.65 3.14
CA ALA A 29 28.71 48.34 3.70
C ALA A 29 28.77 47.37 2.50
N SER A 30 29.88 46.74 2.27
CA SER A 30 29.97 45.55 1.45
C SER A 30 28.88 44.61 1.99
N PRO A 31 27.99 44.05 1.15
CA PRO A 31 27.09 42.99 1.61
C PRO A 31 28.00 41.94 2.23
N ASN A 32 27.87 41.74 3.54
CA ASN A 32 28.47 40.62 4.22
C ASN A 32 27.94 39.37 3.53
N LYS A 33 28.67 38.94 2.51
CA LYS A 33 28.55 37.60 1.96
C LYS A 33 29.08 36.72 3.12
N THR A 34 28.16 36.24 3.95
CA THR A 34 28.41 35.14 4.84
C THR A 34 28.73 33.98 3.92
N LEU A 35 30.03 33.86 3.62
CA LEU A 35 30.58 32.69 2.97
C LEU A 35 30.22 31.57 3.93
N ALA A 36 29.35 30.65 3.48
CA ALA A 36 29.21 29.36 4.17
C ALA A 36 30.63 28.86 4.40
N ASP A 37 30.89 28.33 5.59
CA ASP A 37 32.17 27.70 5.92
C ASP A 37 32.60 26.84 4.71
N GLU A 38 33.76 27.09 4.12
CA GLU A 38 34.21 26.42 2.88
C GLU A 38 34.17 24.90 3.02
N ASP A 39 34.39 24.39 4.22
CA ASP A 39 34.29 22.96 4.52
C ASP A 39 32.82 22.49 4.50
N ALA A 40 31.87 23.28 5.01
CA ALA A 40 30.43 22.98 4.95
C ALA A 40 29.91 23.00 3.50
N LEU A 41 30.35 23.98 2.71
CA LEU A 41 30.00 24.08 1.29
C LEU A 41 30.57 22.89 0.49
N SER A 42 31.83 22.51 0.73
CA SER A 42 32.50 21.37 0.11
C SER A 42 31.70 20.05 0.38
N ARG A 43 31.30 19.85 1.62
CA ARG A 43 30.46 18.68 1.99
C ARG A 43 29.08 18.68 1.31
N ALA A 44 28.46 19.84 1.22
CA ALA A 44 27.16 19.97 0.53
C ALA A 44 27.30 19.68 -0.97
N VAL A 45 28.32 20.19 -1.63
CA VAL A 45 28.61 19.92 -3.04
C VAL A 45 28.95 18.43 -3.26
N ALA A 46 29.70 17.80 -2.35
CA ALA A 46 29.98 16.37 -2.43
C ALA A 46 28.71 15.53 -2.35
N PHE A 47 27.77 15.91 -1.47
CA PHE A 47 26.48 15.25 -1.37
C PHE A 47 25.62 15.45 -2.63
N GLU A 48 25.55 16.68 -3.15
CA GLU A 48 24.87 16.96 -4.43
C GLU A 48 25.46 16.12 -5.58
N THR A 49 26.79 16.05 -5.66
CA THR A 49 27.50 15.25 -6.66
C THR A 49 27.15 13.76 -6.53
N ALA A 50 27.04 13.23 -5.30
CA ALA A 50 26.63 11.86 -5.08
C ALA A 50 25.20 11.61 -5.61
N LEU A 51 24.24 12.48 -5.30
CA LEU A 51 22.86 12.37 -5.76
C LEU A 51 22.75 12.41 -7.30
N THR A 52 23.42 13.37 -7.93
CA THR A 52 23.38 13.53 -9.39
C THR A 52 24.05 12.36 -10.10
N SER A 53 25.20 11.88 -9.61
CA SER A 53 25.90 10.72 -10.18
C SER A 53 25.07 9.44 -10.11
N VAL A 54 24.38 9.20 -8.97
CA VAL A 54 23.47 8.06 -8.81
C VAL A 54 22.32 8.18 -9.79
N ALA A 55 21.67 9.37 -9.87
CA ALA A 55 20.58 9.61 -10.78
C ALA A 55 20.96 9.35 -12.25
N GLU A 56 22.12 9.84 -12.67
CA GLU A 56 22.65 9.64 -14.04
C GLU A 56 22.94 8.16 -14.33
N SER A 57 23.60 7.48 -13.43
CA SER A 57 23.97 6.07 -13.58
C SER A 57 22.73 5.17 -13.68
N VAL A 58 21.84 5.28 -12.69
CA VAL A 58 20.64 4.41 -12.57
C VAL A 58 19.64 4.69 -13.68
N SER A 59 19.49 5.94 -14.13
CA SER A 59 18.58 6.31 -15.22
C SER A 59 18.86 5.54 -16.51
N SER A 60 20.07 5.03 -16.72
CA SER A 60 20.38 4.19 -17.88
C SER A 60 19.62 2.87 -17.90
N SER A 61 19.26 2.33 -16.74
CA SER A 61 18.49 1.09 -16.57
C SER A 61 16.99 1.34 -16.36
N VAL A 62 16.53 2.60 -16.39
CA VAL A 62 15.11 2.96 -16.26
C VAL A 62 14.53 3.20 -17.64
N VAL A 63 13.31 2.75 -17.87
CA VAL A 63 12.60 2.89 -19.15
C VAL A 63 11.25 3.57 -18.96
N SER A 64 10.78 4.23 -20.03
CA SER A 64 9.38 4.67 -20.13
C SER A 64 8.53 3.56 -20.75
N ILE A 65 7.40 3.30 -20.14
CA ILE A 65 6.40 2.34 -20.63
C ILE A 65 5.19 3.13 -21.08
N GLN A 66 4.78 2.93 -22.32
CA GLN A 66 3.57 3.50 -22.90
C GLN A 66 2.61 2.37 -23.24
N VAL A 67 1.34 2.55 -22.87
CA VAL A 67 0.29 1.56 -23.11
C VAL A 67 -0.88 2.17 -23.86
N GLU A 68 -1.49 1.39 -24.72
CA GLU A 68 -2.76 1.70 -25.37
C GLU A 68 -3.82 0.71 -24.89
N VAL A 69 -4.96 1.24 -24.44
CA VAL A 69 -6.09 0.47 -23.93
C VAL A 69 -7.33 0.81 -24.75
N ASN A 70 -8.00 -0.18 -25.32
CA ASN A 70 -9.27 0.00 -26.02
C ASN A 70 -10.40 -0.04 -24.99
N ARG A 71 -11.16 1.05 -24.83
CA ARG A 71 -12.29 1.11 -23.90
C ARG A 71 -13.65 1.21 -24.57
N PRO A 72 -14.62 0.42 -24.10
CA PRO A 72 -16.04 0.74 -24.30
C PRO A 72 -16.44 1.94 -23.43
N GLN A 73 -17.49 2.64 -23.83
CA GLN A 73 -17.91 4.00 -23.46
C GLN A 73 -18.19 4.32 -21.98
N ASN A 74 -17.95 3.44 -20.98
CA ASN A 74 -18.58 3.60 -19.65
C ASN A 74 -17.72 3.53 -18.38
N ASN A 75 -16.37 3.45 -18.45
CA ASN A 75 -15.56 3.36 -17.22
C ASN A 75 -14.39 4.36 -17.17
N GLY A 76 -14.41 5.29 -16.19
CA GLY A 76 -13.30 6.19 -15.90
C GLY A 76 -12.14 5.48 -15.20
N PHE A 77 -10.89 5.90 -15.44
CA PHE A 77 -9.70 5.40 -14.76
C PHE A 77 -9.48 6.13 -13.42
N PRO A 78 -9.25 5.44 -12.30
CA PRO A 78 -8.95 6.08 -11.03
C PRO A 78 -7.63 6.85 -11.02
N PHE A 79 -6.66 6.46 -11.84
CA PHE A 79 -5.29 7.00 -11.84
C PHE A 79 -4.97 8.00 -12.95
N PHE A 80 -5.69 7.97 -14.08
CA PHE A 80 -5.46 8.87 -15.20
C PHE A 80 -6.75 9.64 -15.47
N GLY A 81 -6.84 10.88 -14.94
CA GLY A 81 -8.00 11.75 -15.07
C GLY A 81 -8.33 12.07 -16.53
N GLY A 82 -9.31 11.36 -17.09
CA GLY A 82 -9.90 11.64 -18.38
C GLY A 82 -11.33 11.14 -18.43
N GLN A 83 -12.30 12.05 -18.58
CA GLN A 83 -13.66 11.72 -19.01
C GLN A 83 -13.56 11.40 -20.50
N GLY A 84 -13.68 10.14 -20.88
CA GLY A 84 -13.47 9.67 -22.26
C GLY A 84 -14.76 9.19 -22.92
N GLN A 85 -15.08 9.77 -24.06
CA GLN A 85 -15.82 9.11 -25.13
C GLN A 85 -15.04 7.84 -25.52
N GLY A 86 -15.73 6.71 -25.79
CA GLY A 86 -15.10 5.45 -26.13
C GLY A 86 -14.02 5.58 -27.21
N GLY A 87 -12.88 4.90 -27.02
CA GLY A 87 -11.73 4.99 -27.91
C GLY A 87 -10.44 4.44 -27.29
N ILE A 88 -9.32 4.68 -27.98
CA ILE A 88 -7.99 4.31 -27.51
C ILE A 88 -7.56 5.33 -26.44
N VAL A 89 -7.37 4.85 -25.21
CA VAL A 89 -6.79 5.61 -24.11
C VAL A 89 -5.30 5.28 -24.00
N ARG A 90 -4.46 6.31 -23.90
CA ARG A 90 -3.03 6.15 -23.68
C ARG A 90 -2.69 6.37 -22.22
N GLY A 91 -1.93 5.46 -21.66
CA GLY A 91 -1.39 5.53 -20.32
C GLY A 91 0.09 5.19 -20.31
N GLY A 92 0.68 5.13 -19.13
CA GLY A 92 2.06 4.69 -19.03
C GLY A 92 2.62 4.82 -17.61
N GLY A 93 3.86 4.41 -17.49
CA GLY A 93 4.64 4.43 -16.27
C GLY A 93 6.12 4.23 -16.58
N SER A 94 6.84 3.74 -15.60
CA SER A 94 8.25 3.42 -15.71
C SER A 94 8.51 1.93 -15.58
N GLY A 95 9.70 1.49 -15.92
CA GLY A 95 10.17 0.14 -15.68
C GLY A 95 11.67 0.11 -15.40
N VAL A 96 12.13 -1.00 -14.86
CA VAL A 96 13.53 -1.26 -14.51
C VAL A 96 14.05 -2.43 -15.32
N ILE A 97 15.11 -2.23 -16.09
CA ILE A 97 15.78 -3.29 -16.84
C ILE A 97 16.51 -4.20 -15.82
N LEU A 98 16.11 -5.47 -15.78
CA LEU A 98 16.70 -6.46 -14.88
C LEU A 98 17.77 -7.32 -15.55
N ARG A 99 17.72 -7.43 -16.88
CA ARG A 99 18.65 -8.29 -17.62
C ARG A 99 19.06 -7.63 -18.93
N PRO A 100 20.31 -7.82 -19.37
CA PRO A 100 20.81 -7.23 -20.61
C PRO A 100 20.09 -7.69 -21.87
N ASP A 101 19.38 -8.81 -21.81
CA ASP A 101 18.58 -9.38 -22.91
C ASP A 101 17.14 -8.83 -22.98
N GLY A 102 16.79 -7.81 -22.17
CA GLY A 102 15.54 -7.04 -22.32
C GLY A 102 14.38 -7.46 -21.44
N TYR A 103 14.62 -8.12 -20.29
CA TYR A 103 13.62 -8.28 -19.26
C TYR A 103 13.49 -7.01 -18.41
N ILE A 104 12.25 -6.53 -18.25
CA ILE A 104 11.93 -5.26 -17.60
C ILE A 104 10.84 -5.51 -16.57
N LEU A 105 11.10 -5.11 -15.32
CA LEU A 105 10.13 -5.15 -14.23
C LEU A 105 9.38 -3.82 -14.17
N THR A 106 8.08 -3.88 -13.95
CA THR A 106 7.19 -2.71 -13.76
C THR A 106 6.05 -3.07 -12.83
N ASN A 107 5.11 -2.15 -12.57
CA ASN A 107 3.88 -2.47 -11.86
C ASN A 107 2.85 -3.14 -12.77
N ASN A 108 2.05 -4.02 -12.16
CA ASN A 108 0.93 -4.67 -12.85
C ASN A 108 -0.11 -3.63 -13.32
N HIS A 109 -0.47 -2.65 -12.47
CA HIS A 109 -1.46 -1.63 -12.82
C HIS A 109 -1.05 -0.76 -14.02
N VAL A 110 0.25 -0.69 -14.35
CA VAL A 110 0.74 0.03 -15.54
C VAL A 110 0.36 -0.69 -16.83
N VAL A 111 0.27 -2.03 -16.81
CA VAL A 111 0.14 -2.85 -18.03
C VAL A 111 -1.10 -3.77 -18.05
N ALA A 112 -1.87 -3.84 -16.97
CA ALA A 112 -2.92 -4.85 -16.76
C ALA A 112 -3.98 -4.93 -17.86
N GLU A 113 -4.39 -3.80 -18.44
CA GLU A 113 -5.44 -3.74 -19.46
C GLU A 113 -4.89 -3.35 -20.85
N ALA A 114 -3.55 -3.40 -21.01
CA ALA A 114 -2.91 -2.92 -22.21
C ALA A 114 -3.15 -3.85 -23.42
N ASN A 115 -3.67 -3.30 -24.50
CA ASN A 115 -3.74 -3.97 -25.80
C ASN A 115 -2.40 -3.89 -26.54
N ARG A 116 -1.65 -2.83 -26.28
CA ARG A 116 -0.31 -2.61 -26.83
C ARG A 116 0.58 -2.00 -25.77
N ILE A 117 1.83 -2.46 -25.72
CA ILE A 117 2.87 -1.97 -24.80
C ILE A 117 4.10 -1.62 -25.64
N ASP A 118 4.55 -0.38 -25.53
CA ASP A 118 5.79 0.10 -26.12
C ASP A 118 6.74 0.58 -25.02
N VAL A 119 8.00 0.14 -25.07
CA VAL A 119 9.05 0.52 -24.13
C VAL A 119 10.02 1.44 -24.81
N ARG A 120 10.27 2.62 -24.25
CA ARG A 120 11.25 3.59 -24.73
C ARG A 120 12.45 3.64 -23.79
N LEU A 121 13.63 3.40 -24.36
CA LEU A 121 14.92 3.45 -23.67
C LEU A 121 15.43 4.90 -23.56
N ARG A 122 16.40 5.13 -22.69
CA ARG A 122 17.07 6.44 -22.49
C ARG A 122 17.66 7.01 -23.79
N ASN A 123 18.16 6.17 -24.66
CA ASN A 123 18.73 6.60 -25.95
C ASN A 123 17.66 6.98 -27.01
N GLY A 124 16.38 7.04 -26.62
CA GLY A 124 15.25 7.39 -27.48
C GLY A 124 14.70 6.25 -28.33
N LYS A 125 15.35 5.08 -28.38
CA LYS A 125 14.86 3.92 -29.14
C LYS A 125 13.62 3.34 -28.45
N SER A 126 12.60 3.01 -29.26
CA SER A 126 11.36 2.39 -28.79
C SER A 126 11.27 0.95 -29.32
N TYR A 127 10.76 0.07 -28.48
CA TYR A 127 10.58 -1.34 -28.79
C TYR A 127 9.16 -1.78 -28.39
N PRO A 128 8.47 -2.57 -29.24
CA PRO A 128 7.27 -3.25 -28.79
C PRO A 128 7.64 -4.25 -27.69
N ALA A 129 6.85 -4.29 -26.62
CA ALA A 129 7.06 -5.19 -25.50
C ALA A 129 5.95 -6.23 -25.43
N ARG A 130 6.30 -7.45 -25.05
CA ARG A 130 5.34 -8.47 -24.68
C ARG A 130 5.28 -8.64 -23.17
N LEU A 131 4.10 -8.86 -22.63
CA LEU A 131 3.91 -9.27 -21.26
C LEU A 131 4.39 -10.72 -21.08
N VAL A 132 5.36 -10.94 -20.21
CA VAL A 132 5.84 -12.29 -19.82
C VAL A 132 4.89 -12.90 -18.82
N GLY A 133 4.46 -12.10 -17.84
CA GLY A 133 3.52 -12.46 -16.81
C GLY A 133 3.33 -11.31 -15.84
N SER A 134 2.28 -11.38 -15.05
CA SER A 134 1.97 -10.39 -14.04
C SER A 134 1.46 -11.01 -12.75
N ASP A 135 1.55 -10.25 -11.70
CA ASP A 135 1.15 -10.60 -10.36
C ASP A 135 0.38 -9.45 -9.71
N SER A 136 -0.94 -9.55 -9.75
CA SER A 136 -1.84 -8.55 -9.18
C SER A 136 -1.74 -8.45 -7.65
N ALA A 137 -1.37 -9.54 -6.98
CA ALA A 137 -1.31 -9.56 -5.53
C ALA A 137 -0.17 -8.70 -4.97
N THR A 138 0.95 -8.54 -5.69
CA THR A 138 2.06 -7.64 -5.33
C THR A 138 2.14 -6.41 -6.22
N ASP A 139 1.25 -6.26 -7.22
CA ASP A 139 1.29 -5.19 -8.21
C ASP A 139 2.59 -5.16 -9.03
N LEU A 140 3.10 -6.31 -9.47
CA LEU A 140 4.28 -6.41 -10.32
C LEU A 140 3.98 -7.09 -11.65
N ALA A 141 4.71 -6.70 -12.70
CA ALA A 141 4.64 -7.31 -14.02
C ALA A 141 6.02 -7.38 -14.67
N MET A 142 6.25 -8.41 -15.48
CA MET A 142 7.47 -8.63 -16.25
C MET A 142 7.20 -8.46 -17.73
N LEU A 143 7.96 -7.56 -18.35
CA LEU A 143 7.94 -7.32 -19.78
C LEU A 143 9.21 -7.88 -20.44
N LYS A 144 9.13 -8.16 -21.75
CA LYS A 144 10.27 -8.54 -22.59
C LYS A 144 10.27 -7.72 -23.86
N ILE A 145 11.41 -7.11 -24.14
CA ILE A 145 11.70 -6.45 -25.44
C ILE A 145 12.82 -7.20 -26.16
N GLU A 146 12.83 -7.14 -27.47
CA GLU A 146 13.87 -7.75 -28.30
C GLU A 146 15.04 -6.78 -28.47
N ALA A 147 15.91 -6.72 -27.46
CA ALA A 147 17.13 -5.91 -27.39
C ALA A 147 18.22 -6.65 -26.63
N GLN A 148 19.47 -6.31 -26.86
CA GLN A 148 20.65 -6.94 -26.25
C GLN A 148 21.62 -5.87 -25.74
N GLY A 149 22.44 -6.25 -24.78
CA GLY A 149 23.49 -5.37 -24.22
C GLY A 149 22.92 -4.17 -23.46
N LEU A 150 21.72 -4.33 -22.87
CA LEU A 150 21.08 -3.27 -22.12
C LEU A 150 21.73 -3.12 -20.74
N PRO A 151 21.85 -1.88 -20.20
CA PRO A 151 22.25 -1.66 -18.83
C PRO A 151 21.19 -2.23 -17.87
N GLN A 152 21.64 -2.99 -16.89
CA GLN A 152 20.75 -3.59 -15.88
C GLN A 152 20.89 -2.87 -14.54
N ALA A 153 19.81 -2.85 -13.75
CA ALA A 153 19.81 -2.38 -12.39
C ALA A 153 20.26 -3.50 -11.43
N GLU A 154 20.95 -3.12 -10.36
CA GLU A 154 21.33 -4.01 -9.29
C GLU A 154 20.48 -3.77 -8.04
N PHE A 155 20.17 -4.81 -7.28
CA PHE A 155 19.37 -4.74 -6.09
C PHE A 155 20.21 -4.76 -4.81
N ALA A 156 19.84 -3.92 -3.84
CA ALA A 156 20.24 -4.07 -2.45
C ALA A 156 19.17 -4.82 -1.65
N SER A 157 19.54 -5.26 -0.45
CA SER A 157 18.56 -5.82 0.50
C SER A 157 17.79 -4.69 1.21
N SER A 158 16.50 -4.61 0.96
CA SER A 158 15.62 -3.68 1.66
C SER A 158 15.45 -4.06 3.15
N GLU A 159 15.65 -5.32 3.51
CA GLU A 159 15.64 -5.77 4.91
C GLU A 159 16.78 -5.12 5.72
N LYS A 160 17.94 -4.89 5.09
CA LYS A 160 19.10 -4.22 5.70
C LYS A 160 19.01 -2.69 5.67
N ALA A 161 18.13 -2.14 4.85
CA ALA A 161 17.92 -0.70 4.76
C ALA A 161 17.45 -0.13 6.10
N ARG A 162 17.96 1.07 6.45
CA ARG A 162 17.66 1.74 7.71
C ARG A 162 16.66 2.87 7.50
N VAL A 163 15.66 2.96 8.37
CA VAL A 163 14.77 4.13 8.42
C VAL A 163 15.60 5.38 8.65
N GLY A 164 15.30 6.44 7.90
CA GLY A 164 16.05 7.69 7.88
C GLY A 164 17.20 7.75 6.85
N GLN A 165 17.57 6.65 6.18
CA GLN A 165 18.55 6.73 5.09
C GLN A 165 17.98 7.42 3.86
N PHE A 166 18.83 8.16 3.13
CA PHE A 166 18.45 8.79 1.88
C PHE A 166 18.08 7.76 0.81
N VAL A 167 17.04 8.09 0.07
CA VAL A 167 16.57 7.32 -1.09
C VAL A 167 16.25 8.26 -2.25
N ILE A 168 16.35 7.73 -3.45
CA ILE A 168 16.11 8.43 -4.71
C ILE A 168 15.06 7.63 -5.49
N ALA A 169 13.92 8.24 -5.82
CA ALA A 169 12.93 7.66 -6.70
C ALA A 169 13.15 8.18 -8.12
N ILE A 170 13.24 7.26 -9.08
CA ILE A 170 13.50 7.58 -10.48
C ILE A 170 12.37 7.05 -11.35
N GLY A 171 11.92 7.86 -12.31
CA GLY A 171 10.93 7.48 -13.31
C GLY A 171 11.18 8.15 -14.65
N SER A 172 10.48 7.69 -15.67
CA SER A 172 10.51 8.26 -17.04
C SER A 172 9.08 8.46 -17.55
N PRO A 173 8.35 9.43 -16.97
CA PRO A 173 6.96 9.69 -17.33
C PRO A 173 6.88 10.16 -18.79
N PHE A 174 5.92 9.58 -19.55
CA PHE A 174 5.56 10.01 -20.91
C PHE A 174 6.70 10.01 -21.95
N GLY A 175 7.83 9.33 -21.66
CA GLY A 175 8.99 9.33 -22.55
C GLY A 175 9.71 10.68 -22.66
N LEU A 176 9.41 11.59 -21.74
CA LEU A 176 10.17 12.82 -21.50
C LEU A 176 11.41 12.52 -20.64
N ASP A 177 12.20 13.57 -20.36
CA ASP A 177 13.37 13.44 -19.49
C ASP A 177 13.04 12.79 -18.14
N TYR A 178 14.03 12.10 -17.57
CA TYR A 178 13.86 11.37 -16.30
C TYR A 178 13.45 12.32 -15.18
N THR A 179 12.46 11.89 -14.41
CA THR A 179 12.07 12.55 -13.17
C THR A 179 12.81 11.88 -12.02
N VAL A 180 13.55 12.67 -11.27
CA VAL A 180 14.29 12.24 -10.08
C VAL A 180 13.76 13.00 -8.89
N THR A 181 13.35 12.28 -7.85
CA THR A 181 12.95 12.87 -6.57
C THR A 181 13.74 12.22 -5.45
N THR A 182 14.06 12.99 -4.41
CA THR A 182 14.85 12.54 -3.26
C THR A 182 14.04 12.65 -1.98
N GLY A 183 14.34 11.80 -1.04
CA GLY A 183 13.75 11.78 0.28
C GLY A 183 14.49 10.80 1.18
N VAL A 184 13.81 10.30 2.19
CA VAL A 184 14.31 9.27 3.11
C VAL A 184 13.39 8.05 3.13
N LEU A 185 13.94 6.93 3.55
CA LEU A 185 13.13 5.77 3.91
C LEU A 185 12.43 6.07 5.24
N SER A 186 11.13 6.39 5.19
CA SER A 186 10.36 6.84 6.35
C SER A 186 9.92 5.69 7.25
N ALA A 187 9.61 4.51 6.66
CA ALA A 187 9.24 3.30 7.39
C ALA A 187 9.42 2.05 6.51
N LYS A 188 9.33 0.87 7.13
CA LYS A 188 9.32 -0.43 6.47
C LYS A 188 8.15 -1.27 6.97
N GLY A 189 7.73 -2.26 6.18
CA GLY A 189 6.70 -3.19 6.59
C GLY A 189 5.31 -2.59 6.65
N ARG A 190 5.01 -1.57 5.84
CA ARG A 190 3.68 -0.97 5.81
C ARG A 190 2.69 -1.88 5.10
N GLY A 191 1.59 -2.19 5.78
CA GLY A 191 0.46 -2.97 5.28
C GLY A 191 -0.84 -2.48 5.89
N GLY A 192 -1.97 -3.13 5.54
CA GLY A 192 -3.30 -2.73 6.00
C GLY A 192 -3.85 -1.49 5.30
N ILE A 193 -3.24 -1.11 4.17
CA ILE A 193 -3.65 0.02 3.34
C ILE A 193 -4.87 -0.36 2.48
N GLY A 194 -5.00 -1.64 2.14
CA GLY A 194 -6.08 -2.18 1.30
C GLY A 194 -5.90 -1.90 -0.19
N ALA A 195 -4.67 -1.63 -0.61
CA ALA A 195 -4.33 -1.36 -2.00
C ALA A 195 -4.09 -2.64 -2.80
N ASN A 196 -3.36 -3.59 -2.22
CA ASN A 196 -3.06 -4.89 -2.81
C ASN A 196 -3.29 -6.00 -1.77
N GLU A 197 -3.33 -7.22 -2.25
CA GLU A 197 -3.52 -8.37 -1.38
C GLU A 197 -2.29 -8.63 -0.49
N ILE A 198 -1.10 -8.40 -1.04
CA ILE A 198 0.19 -8.53 -0.36
C ILE A 198 0.79 -7.16 -0.18
N GLU A 199 0.79 -6.70 1.05
CA GLU A 199 1.31 -5.41 1.43
C GLU A 199 2.46 -5.58 2.41
N ASP A 200 3.62 -5.10 2.04
CA ASP A 200 4.83 -5.04 2.86
C ASP A 200 5.71 -3.88 2.36
N TYR A 201 5.10 -2.68 2.26
CA TYR A 201 5.73 -1.57 1.57
C TYR A 201 6.86 -0.90 2.34
N LEU A 202 7.84 -0.41 1.59
CA LEU A 202 8.73 0.66 2.00
C LEU A 202 7.98 1.99 1.88
N GLN A 203 7.99 2.80 2.93
CA GLN A 203 7.42 4.14 2.92
C GLN A 203 8.53 5.18 2.73
N THR A 204 8.30 6.17 1.88
CA THR A 204 9.24 7.28 1.64
C THR A 204 8.48 8.62 1.51
N ASP A 205 9.16 9.72 1.81
CA ASP A 205 8.71 11.08 1.52
C ASP A 205 9.27 11.61 0.20
N ALA A 206 10.13 10.85 -0.49
CA ALA A 206 10.45 11.10 -1.89
C ALA A 206 9.15 11.17 -2.69
N SER A 207 8.97 12.22 -3.50
CA SER A 207 7.72 12.43 -4.23
C SER A 207 7.46 11.33 -5.24
N ILE A 208 6.46 10.49 -4.96
CA ILE A 208 5.92 9.49 -5.87
C ILE A 208 4.71 10.12 -6.58
N ASN A 209 4.70 10.09 -7.91
CA ASN A 209 3.65 10.67 -8.75
C ASN A 209 3.38 9.76 -9.94
N PRO A 210 2.22 9.91 -10.62
CA PRO A 210 1.97 9.23 -11.89
C PRO A 210 3.14 9.44 -12.86
N GLY A 211 3.75 8.33 -13.28
CA GLY A 211 4.89 8.30 -14.17
C GLY A 211 6.15 7.70 -13.56
N ASN A 212 6.43 7.81 -12.25
CA ASN A 212 7.52 7.07 -11.64
C ASN A 212 7.09 5.70 -11.06
N SER A 213 5.79 5.36 -11.10
CA SER A 213 5.30 3.99 -10.82
C SER A 213 5.97 2.97 -11.74
N GLY A 214 6.47 1.88 -11.18
CA GLY A 214 7.26 0.84 -11.87
C GLY A 214 8.74 1.16 -12.00
N GLY A 215 9.17 2.40 -11.74
CA GLY A 215 10.57 2.79 -11.63
C GLY A 215 11.20 2.41 -10.28
N PRO A 216 12.53 2.51 -10.13
CA PRO A 216 13.22 2.10 -8.93
C PRO A 216 13.18 3.18 -7.83
N LEU A 217 13.17 2.72 -6.57
CA LEU A 217 13.61 3.45 -5.39
C LEU A 217 15.01 2.95 -5.06
N VAL A 218 16.02 3.81 -5.12
CA VAL A 218 17.42 3.41 -4.92
C VAL A 218 18.06 4.10 -3.73
N ASP A 219 19.15 3.52 -3.21
CA ASP A 219 20.02 4.13 -2.21
C ASP A 219 21.10 5.02 -2.84
N LEU A 220 21.99 5.60 -2.01
CA LEU A 220 23.11 6.43 -2.47
C LEU A 220 24.23 5.63 -3.18
N GLN A 221 24.17 4.32 -3.22
CA GLN A 221 25.03 3.47 -4.02
C GLN A 221 24.43 3.17 -5.41
N GLY A 222 23.18 3.63 -5.66
CA GLY A 222 22.45 3.34 -6.89
C GLY A 222 21.82 1.95 -6.94
N LEU A 223 21.79 1.26 -5.80
CA LEU A 223 21.19 -0.08 -5.71
C LEU A 223 19.69 0.01 -5.42
N VAL A 224 18.89 -0.81 -6.09
CA VAL A 224 17.44 -0.81 -6.00
C VAL A 224 17.00 -1.41 -4.66
N LEU A 225 16.38 -0.59 -3.82
CA LEU A 225 15.74 -0.99 -2.57
C LEU A 225 14.29 -1.43 -2.77
N GLY A 226 13.63 -0.92 -3.82
CA GLY A 226 12.25 -1.27 -4.12
C GLY A 226 11.77 -0.72 -5.47
N ILE A 227 10.53 -1.07 -5.81
CA ILE A 227 9.84 -0.59 -7.02
C ILE A 227 8.73 0.37 -6.60
N ASN A 228 8.80 1.61 -7.05
CA ASN A 228 7.78 2.63 -6.77
C ASN A 228 6.42 2.16 -7.24
N THR A 229 5.37 2.31 -6.43
CA THR A 229 4.04 1.82 -6.81
C THR A 229 2.93 2.85 -6.62
N MET A 230 2.75 3.41 -5.43
CA MET A 230 1.59 4.26 -5.14
C MET A 230 1.86 5.35 -4.13
N ILE A 231 0.86 6.24 -3.98
CA ILE A 231 0.76 7.26 -2.92
C ILE A 231 -0.57 7.12 -2.19
N ILE A 232 -0.59 7.48 -0.89
CA ILE A 232 -1.84 7.69 -0.15
C ILE A 232 -2.12 9.19 -0.12
N GLY A 233 -3.24 9.59 -0.72
CA GLY A 233 -3.64 11.00 -0.76
C GLY A 233 -2.73 11.87 -1.64
N ARG A 234 -3.29 12.58 -2.60
CA ARG A 234 -2.49 13.48 -3.45
C ARG A 234 -1.84 14.57 -2.61
N GLY A 235 -0.52 14.72 -2.70
CA GLY A 235 0.24 15.76 -2.01
C GLY A 235 0.52 15.48 -0.53
N SER A 236 0.28 14.28 -0.02
CA SER A 236 0.53 13.91 1.38
C SER A 236 2.01 13.74 1.74
N GLY A 237 2.90 13.61 0.74
CA GLY A 237 4.31 13.25 0.99
C GLY A 237 4.49 11.80 1.48
N ILE A 238 3.50 10.93 1.24
CA ILE A 238 3.56 9.51 1.64
C ILE A 238 3.58 8.66 0.38
N GLY A 239 4.78 8.26 -0.03
CA GLY A 239 5.02 7.35 -1.15
C GLY A 239 5.32 5.94 -0.67
N PHE A 240 5.02 4.95 -1.52
CA PHE A 240 5.26 3.54 -1.25
C PHE A 240 6.02 2.86 -2.38
N ALA A 241 6.91 1.94 -2.00
CA ALA A 241 7.62 1.08 -2.93
C ALA A 241 7.54 -0.38 -2.47
N ILE A 242 7.47 -1.30 -3.42
CA ILE A 242 7.50 -2.75 -3.20
C ILE A 242 8.95 -3.14 -2.89
N PRO A 243 9.25 -3.82 -1.77
CA PRO A 243 10.61 -4.18 -1.36
C PRO A 243 11.37 -5.02 -2.39
N SER A 244 12.68 -4.85 -2.43
CA SER A 244 13.57 -5.55 -3.37
C SER A 244 13.49 -7.08 -3.26
N GLU A 245 13.32 -7.63 -2.06
CA GLU A 245 13.19 -9.08 -1.86
C GLU A 245 11.93 -9.63 -2.53
N ILE A 246 10.81 -8.91 -2.43
CA ILE A 246 9.56 -9.28 -3.11
C ILE A 246 9.73 -9.12 -4.61
N ALA A 247 10.27 -7.97 -5.05
CA ALA A 247 10.48 -7.65 -6.47
C ALA A 247 11.34 -8.71 -7.18
N GLN A 248 12.47 -9.10 -6.58
CA GLN A 248 13.38 -10.12 -7.13
C GLN A 248 12.73 -11.50 -7.21
N ARG A 249 12.03 -11.92 -6.13
CA ARG A 249 11.37 -13.24 -6.09
C ARG A 249 10.26 -13.35 -7.13
N VAL A 250 9.43 -12.32 -7.24
CA VAL A 250 8.35 -12.25 -8.24
C VAL A 250 8.94 -12.20 -9.64
N ALA A 251 9.94 -11.35 -9.90
CA ALA A 251 10.61 -11.26 -11.19
C ALA A 251 11.18 -12.61 -11.64
N GLN A 252 11.87 -13.32 -10.75
CA GLN A 252 12.45 -14.62 -11.04
C GLN A 252 11.38 -15.66 -11.45
N GLN A 253 10.26 -15.72 -10.72
CA GLN A 253 9.18 -16.66 -11.03
C GLN A 253 8.48 -16.29 -12.34
N LEU A 254 8.22 -15.01 -12.59
CA LEU A 254 7.62 -14.54 -13.84
C LEU A 254 8.50 -14.85 -15.05
N ILE A 255 9.84 -14.70 -14.93
CA ILE A 255 10.77 -15.06 -15.99
C ILE A 255 10.77 -16.57 -16.24
N GLN A 256 10.73 -17.39 -15.18
CA GLN A 256 10.83 -18.86 -15.28
C GLN A 256 9.54 -19.53 -15.77
N SER A 257 8.39 -19.07 -15.31
CA SER A 257 7.11 -19.76 -15.49
C SER A 257 5.94 -18.89 -15.98
N GLY A 258 6.14 -17.58 -16.08
CA GLY A 258 5.07 -16.62 -16.43
C GLY A 258 4.05 -16.39 -15.32
N ALA A 259 4.16 -17.06 -14.19
CA ALA A 259 3.21 -16.99 -13.07
C ALA A 259 3.94 -17.05 -11.72
N VAL A 260 3.32 -16.50 -10.67
CA VAL A 260 3.86 -16.53 -9.31
C VAL A 260 3.11 -17.55 -8.48
N LYS A 261 3.84 -18.56 -7.99
CA LYS A 261 3.34 -19.55 -7.03
C LYS A 261 3.68 -19.12 -5.62
N ARG A 262 2.69 -19.18 -4.73
CA ARG A 262 2.84 -18.75 -3.34
C ARG A 262 2.52 -19.84 -2.36
N ALA A 263 3.33 -19.89 -1.32
CA ALA A 263 2.99 -20.67 -0.14
C ALA A 263 1.67 -20.16 0.45
N TRP A 264 0.80 -21.08 0.79
CA TRP A 264 -0.52 -20.82 1.32
C TRP A 264 -0.82 -21.75 2.49
N LEU A 265 -1.41 -21.20 3.55
CA LEU A 265 -1.82 -21.96 4.70
C LEU A 265 -3.30 -22.37 4.65
N GLY A 266 -4.11 -21.62 3.94
CA GLY A 266 -5.56 -21.80 3.95
C GLY A 266 -6.21 -21.24 5.21
N VAL A 267 -5.78 -20.04 5.62
CA VAL A 267 -6.35 -19.33 6.76
C VAL A 267 -6.76 -17.91 6.38
N SER A 268 -7.76 -17.40 7.06
CA SER A 268 -7.97 -15.97 7.24
C SER A 268 -7.62 -15.60 8.68
N PHE A 269 -7.09 -14.38 8.86
CA PHE A 269 -6.64 -13.93 10.18
C PHE A 269 -6.95 -12.45 10.37
N GLN A 270 -6.89 -12.00 11.60
CA GLN A 270 -7.02 -10.61 11.99
C GLN A 270 -6.04 -10.29 13.12
N GLU A 271 -5.86 -9.00 13.36
CA GLU A 271 -5.08 -8.46 14.47
C GLU A 271 -5.65 -8.90 15.82
N ILE A 272 -4.79 -9.28 16.75
CA ILE A 272 -5.18 -9.53 18.14
C ILE A 272 -5.09 -8.22 18.93
N THR A 273 -6.22 -7.53 19.09
CA THR A 273 -6.29 -6.33 19.93
C THR A 273 -6.37 -6.69 21.42
N PRO A 274 -6.05 -5.77 22.35
CA PRO A 274 -6.19 -6.04 23.80
C PRO A 274 -7.59 -6.51 24.19
N GLU A 275 -8.63 -5.96 23.58
CA GLU A 275 -10.03 -6.35 23.82
C GLU A 275 -10.29 -7.78 23.37
N LEU A 276 -9.77 -8.17 22.19
CA LEU A 276 -9.85 -9.54 21.69
C LEU A 276 -9.03 -10.50 22.57
N ALA A 277 -7.84 -10.10 22.99
CA ALA A 277 -6.95 -10.91 23.81
C ALA A 277 -7.63 -11.42 25.07
N ALA A 278 -8.43 -10.60 25.73
CA ALA A 278 -9.20 -10.98 26.93
C ALA A 278 -10.15 -12.16 26.68
N HIS A 279 -10.64 -12.33 25.46
CA HIS A 279 -11.54 -13.43 25.07
C HIS A 279 -10.79 -14.69 24.62
N PHE A 280 -9.46 -14.62 24.38
CA PHE A 280 -8.66 -15.71 23.80
C PHE A 280 -7.53 -16.23 24.73
N GLY A 281 -7.62 -15.99 26.04
CA GLY A 281 -6.69 -16.55 27.02
C GLY A 281 -5.67 -15.56 27.56
N GLY A 282 -6.03 -14.28 27.66
CA GLY A 282 -5.28 -13.26 28.38
C GLY A 282 -4.41 -12.36 27.50
N SER A 283 -3.29 -11.87 28.03
CA SER A 283 -2.40 -10.96 27.31
C SER A 283 -1.54 -11.69 26.29
N PHE A 284 -1.36 -11.07 25.14
CA PHE A 284 -0.45 -11.49 24.09
C PHE A 284 0.52 -10.33 23.79
N ASP A 285 1.80 -10.65 23.58
CA ASP A 285 2.80 -9.70 23.09
C ASP A 285 2.75 -9.53 21.56
N GLY A 286 1.55 -9.69 20.96
CA GLY A 286 1.27 -9.74 19.56
C GLY A 286 0.78 -11.10 19.08
N GLY A 287 0.54 -11.21 17.77
CA GLY A 287 0.07 -12.44 17.14
C GLY A 287 -0.98 -12.20 16.06
N ALA A 288 -1.25 -13.23 15.29
CA ALA A 288 -2.32 -13.26 14.30
C ALA A 288 -3.45 -14.17 14.80
N LEU A 289 -4.61 -13.60 15.06
CA LEU A 289 -5.81 -14.35 15.45
C LEU A 289 -6.42 -14.99 14.20
N ILE A 290 -6.45 -16.31 14.17
CA ILE A 290 -7.09 -17.06 13.09
C ILE A 290 -8.60 -16.91 13.21
N ASN A 291 -9.22 -16.31 12.20
CA ASN A 291 -10.67 -16.11 12.13
C ASN A 291 -11.36 -17.05 11.15
N GLY A 292 -10.61 -17.80 10.32
CA GLY A 292 -11.13 -18.82 9.44
C GLY A 292 -10.06 -19.79 9.00
N VAL A 293 -10.47 -21.02 8.73
CA VAL A 293 -9.62 -22.10 8.17
C VAL A 293 -10.36 -22.69 6.99
N VAL A 294 -9.68 -22.79 5.85
CA VAL A 294 -10.25 -23.37 4.64
C VAL A 294 -10.32 -24.89 4.79
N PRO A 295 -11.51 -25.50 4.65
CA PRO A 295 -11.68 -26.94 4.76
C PRO A 295 -10.75 -27.70 3.81
N ASN A 296 -10.12 -28.77 4.29
CA ASN A 296 -9.13 -29.57 3.58
C ASN A 296 -7.87 -28.79 3.13
N GLY A 297 -7.69 -27.56 3.60
CA GLY A 297 -6.48 -26.77 3.38
C GLY A 297 -5.30 -27.26 4.24
N PRO A 298 -4.09 -26.70 4.02
CA PRO A 298 -2.90 -27.06 4.83
C PRO A 298 -3.10 -26.86 6.33
N ALA A 299 -3.67 -25.75 6.73
CA ALA A 299 -3.94 -25.42 8.14
C ALA A 299 -4.98 -26.34 8.77
N ASP A 300 -6.04 -26.69 8.04
CA ASP A 300 -7.08 -27.62 8.49
C ASP A 300 -6.48 -29.02 8.73
N ARG A 301 -5.71 -29.51 7.77
CA ARG A 301 -5.01 -30.82 7.93
C ARG A 301 -4.02 -30.83 9.10
N ALA A 302 -3.45 -29.69 9.45
CA ALA A 302 -2.58 -29.55 10.62
C ALA A 302 -3.38 -29.38 11.93
N GLY A 303 -4.71 -29.25 11.87
CA GLY A 303 -5.59 -29.07 13.02
C GLY A 303 -5.63 -27.65 13.59
N LEU A 304 -5.28 -26.63 12.79
CA LEU A 304 -5.48 -25.23 13.14
C LEU A 304 -6.98 -24.90 13.12
N GLN A 305 -7.44 -24.04 14.01
CA GLN A 305 -8.84 -23.73 14.20
C GLN A 305 -9.06 -22.22 14.34
N ALA A 306 -10.28 -21.76 14.00
CA ALA A 306 -10.69 -20.39 14.32
C ALA A 306 -10.61 -20.16 15.85
N GLY A 307 -10.06 -19.03 16.26
CA GLY A 307 -9.75 -18.70 17.66
C GLY A 307 -8.34 -19.08 18.12
N ASP A 308 -7.54 -19.73 17.27
CA ASP A 308 -6.10 -19.88 17.53
C ASP A 308 -5.37 -18.56 17.28
N VAL A 309 -4.34 -18.29 18.09
CA VAL A 309 -3.43 -17.14 17.88
C VAL A 309 -2.06 -17.66 17.49
N VAL A 310 -1.62 -17.36 16.28
CA VAL A 310 -0.27 -17.70 15.82
C VAL A 310 0.70 -16.66 16.34
N THR A 311 1.71 -17.10 17.11
CA THR A 311 2.70 -16.23 17.76
C THR A 311 4.10 -16.34 17.15
N ALA A 312 4.38 -17.42 16.42
CA ALA A 312 5.61 -17.55 15.64
C ALA A 312 5.44 -18.51 14.44
N VAL A 313 6.26 -18.28 13.39
CA VAL A 313 6.46 -19.19 12.25
C VAL A 313 7.95 -19.46 12.16
N GLY A 314 8.37 -20.71 12.42
CA GLY A 314 9.77 -21.05 12.63
C GLY A 314 10.37 -20.19 13.74
N ASP A 315 11.48 -19.50 13.43
CA ASP A 315 12.15 -18.56 14.36
C ASP A 315 11.60 -17.13 14.28
N THR A 316 10.65 -16.87 13.39
CA THR A 316 10.08 -15.52 13.19
C THR A 316 8.91 -15.31 14.14
N LYS A 317 9.04 -14.39 15.08
CA LYS A 317 7.95 -13.96 15.96
C LYS A 317 6.91 -13.15 15.17
N ILE A 318 5.64 -13.42 15.44
CA ILE A 318 4.49 -12.71 14.88
C ILE A 318 4.01 -11.70 15.91
N ARG A 319 4.16 -10.43 15.62
CA ARG A 319 3.70 -9.31 16.47
C ARG A 319 2.37 -8.77 15.98
N GLU A 320 2.22 -8.67 14.67
CA GLU A 320 1.05 -8.17 13.99
C GLU A 320 0.54 -9.21 12.98
N GLY A 321 -0.73 -9.14 12.59
CA GLY A 321 -1.32 -10.07 11.63
C GLY A 321 -0.54 -10.16 10.31
N HIS A 322 -0.04 -9.01 9.82
CA HIS A 322 0.76 -8.96 8.60
C HIS A 322 2.11 -9.69 8.68
N ASP A 323 2.66 -9.87 9.90
CA ASP A 323 3.88 -10.66 10.08
C ASP A 323 3.66 -12.12 9.70
N LEU A 324 2.45 -12.67 9.96
CA LEU A 324 2.10 -14.02 9.56
C LEU A 324 2.16 -14.17 8.03
N LEU A 325 1.56 -13.24 7.30
CA LEU A 325 1.59 -13.25 5.84
C LEU A 325 3.04 -13.18 5.33
N ARG A 326 3.84 -12.22 5.83
CA ARG A 326 5.25 -12.07 5.47
C ARG A 326 6.07 -13.32 5.76
N ALA A 327 5.89 -13.91 6.95
CA ALA A 327 6.61 -15.12 7.34
C ALA A 327 6.29 -16.29 6.40
N VAL A 328 5.01 -16.48 6.04
CA VAL A 328 4.59 -17.54 5.12
C VAL A 328 5.10 -17.32 3.70
N LEU A 329 5.06 -16.08 3.20
CA LEU A 329 5.51 -15.74 1.84
C LEU A 329 7.04 -15.89 1.64
N ARG A 330 7.83 -16.00 2.72
CA ARG A 330 9.27 -16.31 2.63
C ARG A 330 9.54 -17.76 2.25
N HIS A 331 8.53 -18.62 2.35
CA HIS A 331 8.62 -20.06 2.08
C HIS A 331 8.06 -20.44 0.72
N GLY A 332 8.47 -21.60 0.24
CA GLY A 332 7.97 -22.18 -1.01
C GLY A 332 6.69 -23.00 -0.83
N VAL A 333 6.04 -23.34 -1.95
CA VAL A 333 4.93 -24.33 -1.97
C VAL A 333 5.48 -25.71 -1.67
N GLY A 334 4.82 -26.47 -0.79
CA GLY A 334 5.23 -27.81 -0.36
C GLY A 334 6.28 -27.81 0.76
N GLU A 335 6.68 -26.66 1.27
CA GLU A 335 7.64 -26.52 2.36
C GLU A 335 6.99 -26.78 3.72
N ARG A 336 7.74 -27.44 4.61
CA ARG A 336 7.28 -27.73 5.97
C ARG A 336 7.57 -26.56 6.88
N LEU A 337 6.51 -26.00 7.52
CA LEU A 337 6.59 -24.91 8.50
C LEU A 337 6.25 -25.41 9.89
N SER A 338 6.91 -24.83 10.90
CA SER A 338 6.55 -24.97 12.31
C SER A 338 5.83 -23.71 12.76
N LEU A 339 4.64 -23.84 13.32
CA LEU A 339 3.87 -22.76 13.92
C LEU A 339 3.87 -22.87 15.44
N GLU A 340 4.12 -21.77 16.13
CA GLU A 340 3.77 -21.65 17.56
C GLU A 340 2.40 -21.00 17.65
N VAL A 341 1.49 -21.69 18.33
CA VAL A 341 0.07 -21.34 18.37
C VAL A 341 -0.41 -21.36 19.81
N ARG A 342 -1.22 -20.37 20.18
CA ARG A 342 -1.98 -20.39 21.44
C ARG A 342 -3.44 -20.69 21.16
N ARG A 343 -3.98 -21.70 21.86
CA ARG A 343 -5.40 -22.07 21.85
C ARG A 343 -5.94 -21.92 23.28
N GLY A 344 -6.60 -20.81 23.56
CA GLY A 344 -6.88 -20.40 24.92
C GLY A 344 -5.56 -20.26 25.70
N ASP A 345 -5.49 -20.83 26.90
CA ASP A 345 -4.29 -20.76 27.75
C ASP A 345 -3.16 -21.73 27.35
N LYS A 346 -3.39 -22.57 26.36
CA LYS A 346 -2.42 -23.64 25.98
C LYS A 346 -1.58 -23.23 24.79
N ALA A 347 -0.25 -23.25 24.98
CA ALA A 347 0.69 -23.15 23.87
C ALA A 347 0.82 -24.52 23.17
N LYS A 348 0.86 -24.51 21.85
CA LYS A 348 1.03 -25.69 20.99
C LYS A 348 2.05 -25.39 19.91
N LYS A 349 2.86 -26.39 19.56
CA LYS A 349 3.66 -26.38 18.32
C LYS A 349 2.96 -27.25 17.29
N MET A 350 2.78 -26.73 16.09
CA MET A 350 2.10 -27.40 14.99
C MET A 350 3.00 -27.37 13.75
N ALA A 351 3.11 -28.51 13.08
CA ALA A 351 3.81 -28.58 11.80
C ALA A 351 2.79 -28.70 10.67
N LEU A 352 2.96 -27.91 9.63
CA LEU A 352 2.15 -28.00 8.42
C LEU A 352 3.02 -27.95 7.17
N VAL A 353 2.49 -28.44 6.05
CA VAL A 353 3.10 -28.31 4.74
C VAL A 353 2.30 -27.28 3.96
N THR A 354 2.96 -26.26 3.45
CA THR A 354 2.32 -25.19 2.67
C THR A 354 1.70 -25.75 1.39
N GLY A 355 0.53 -25.27 1.03
CA GLY A 355 -0.11 -25.54 -0.26
C GLY A 355 0.21 -24.47 -1.30
N GLU A 356 -0.21 -24.68 -2.54
CA GLU A 356 -0.32 -23.65 -3.55
C GLU A 356 -1.66 -22.92 -3.36
N ARG A 357 -1.65 -21.59 -3.42
CA ARG A 357 -2.88 -20.81 -3.28
C ARG A 357 -3.79 -21.04 -4.48
N PRO A 358 -5.07 -21.39 -4.28
CA PRO A 358 -6.03 -21.48 -5.38
C PRO A 358 -6.21 -20.10 -6.05
N ASN A 359 -6.25 -20.06 -7.38
CA ASN A 359 -6.64 -18.86 -8.12
C ASN A 359 -8.15 -18.65 -7.96
N GLU A 360 -8.56 -17.74 -7.11
CA GLU A 360 -9.95 -17.30 -6.99
C GLU A 360 -10.09 -15.88 -7.54
N ASP A 361 -10.79 -15.73 -8.65
CA ASP A 361 -11.32 -14.44 -9.12
C ASP A 361 -12.47 -14.03 -8.18
N ARG A 362 -12.27 -12.97 -7.38
CA ARG A 362 -13.31 -12.44 -6.47
C ARG A 362 -14.01 -11.23 -7.07
N PRO A 363 -15.37 -11.25 -7.18
CA PRO A 363 -16.15 -10.03 -7.40
C PRO A 363 -16.33 -9.28 -6.07
N THR A 364 -15.89 -8.03 -6.01
CA THR A 364 -16.17 -7.11 -4.91
C THR A 364 -17.50 -6.39 -5.13
N SER A 365 -18.46 -6.59 -4.25
CA SER A 365 -19.72 -5.82 -4.23
C SER A 365 -19.74 -4.81 -3.08
N LYS A 366 -19.96 -3.54 -3.39
CA LYS A 366 -20.24 -2.45 -2.43
C LYS A 366 -21.73 -2.39 -2.14
N SER A 367 -22.15 -2.38 -0.86
CA SER A 367 -23.55 -2.16 -0.46
C SER A 367 -23.71 -0.89 0.37
N GLN A 368 -24.74 -0.09 0.04
CA GLN A 368 -25.16 1.12 0.74
C GLN A 368 -26.20 0.82 1.81
N GLY A 369 -26.22 1.61 2.90
CA GLY A 369 -26.90 1.36 4.15
C GLY A 369 -28.40 1.69 4.22
N ALA A 370 -29.04 1.18 5.28
CA ALA A 370 -30.36 1.62 5.77
C ALA A 370 -30.43 1.45 7.29
N GLN A 371 -31.16 2.35 7.96
CA GLN A 371 -31.26 2.54 9.41
C GLN A 371 -32.22 1.56 10.09
N GLY A 372 -31.93 1.21 11.37
CA GLY A 372 -32.81 0.46 12.23
C GLY A 372 -32.31 0.40 13.67
N SER A 373 -33.18 0.81 14.62
CA SER A 373 -32.93 0.87 16.06
C SER A 373 -33.08 -0.51 16.71
N GLY A 374 -32.07 -0.92 17.52
CA GLY A 374 -32.03 -2.19 18.24
C GLY A 374 -31.09 -2.14 19.45
N MET A 375 -30.94 -3.26 20.20
CA MET A 375 -30.06 -3.34 21.36
C MET A 375 -28.60 -3.05 20.98
N LEU A 376 -27.94 -2.13 21.66
CA LEU A 376 -26.61 -1.58 21.31
C LEU A 376 -26.54 -0.95 19.91
N GLY A 377 -27.70 -0.59 19.32
CA GLY A 377 -27.78 -0.04 17.97
C GLY A 377 -27.76 -1.08 16.84
N ILE A 378 -28.04 -2.36 17.11
CA ILE A 378 -28.11 -3.43 16.12
C ILE A 378 -29.57 -3.75 15.81
N ALA A 379 -29.98 -3.64 14.55
CA ALA A 379 -31.22 -4.21 14.05
C ALA A 379 -30.93 -5.61 13.49
N LEU A 380 -31.51 -6.63 14.12
CA LEU A 380 -31.36 -8.03 13.74
C LEU A 380 -32.58 -8.56 13.00
N GLU A 381 -32.36 -9.49 12.07
CA GLU A 381 -33.40 -10.20 11.36
C GLU A 381 -33.02 -11.68 11.24
N GLN A 382 -34.03 -12.56 11.40
CA GLN A 382 -33.85 -13.99 11.20
C GLN A 382 -33.64 -14.29 9.72
N LEU A 383 -32.60 -15.04 9.38
CA LEU A 383 -32.29 -15.40 8.00
C LEU A 383 -33.23 -16.54 7.54
N THR A 384 -34.37 -16.16 6.97
CA THR A 384 -35.34 -17.09 6.41
C THR A 384 -34.87 -17.68 5.08
N PRO A 385 -35.46 -18.81 4.59
CA PRO A 385 -35.13 -19.36 3.28
C PRO A 385 -35.23 -18.36 2.13
N ASN A 386 -36.26 -17.50 2.13
CA ASN A 386 -36.42 -16.45 1.12
C ASN A 386 -35.32 -15.39 1.18
N LEU A 387 -34.85 -15.03 2.38
CA LEU A 387 -33.77 -14.10 2.54
C LEU A 387 -32.42 -14.73 2.15
N ARG A 388 -32.23 -16.02 2.44
CA ARG A 388 -31.04 -16.77 1.98
C ARG A 388 -30.96 -16.76 0.45
N GLU A 389 -32.00 -17.06 -0.24
CA GLU A 389 -32.08 -17.04 -1.71
C GLU A 389 -31.81 -15.63 -2.26
N ARG A 390 -32.49 -14.62 -1.68
CA ARG A 390 -32.33 -13.21 -2.08
C ARG A 390 -30.88 -12.68 -1.92
N PHE A 391 -30.21 -13.10 -0.86
CA PHE A 391 -28.81 -12.71 -0.59
C PHE A 391 -27.80 -13.71 -1.19
N ARG A 392 -28.27 -14.80 -1.83
CA ARG A 392 -27.43 -15.89 -2.34
C ARG A 392 -26.50 -16.44 -1.26
N TYR A 393 -27.02 -16.59 -0.04
CA TYR A 393 -26.25 -17.04 1.09
C TYR A 393 -26.41 -18.55 1.30
N GLU A 394 -25.31 -19.28 1.14
CA GLU A 394 -25.22 -20.75 1.27
C GLU A 394 -24.57 -21.20 2.59
N GLY A 395 -24.15 -20.25 3.45
CA GLY A 395 -23.50 -20.56 4.72
C GLY A 395 -24.45 -21.01 5.83
N ASP A 396 -23.86 -21.30 7.02
CA ASP A 396 -24.57 -21.89 8.18
C ASP A 396 -25.24 -20.85 9.11
N GLY A 397 -25.09 -19.56 8.86
CA GLY A 397 -25.61 -18.51 9.73
C GLY A 397 -27.15 -18.40 9.69
N HIS A 398 -27.76 -17.99 10.80
CA HIS A 398 -29.20 -17.89 10.96
C HIS A 398 -29.72 -16.48 11.25
N VAL A 399 -28.85 -15.58 11.72
CA VAL A 399 -29.22 -14.21 12.08
C VAL A 399 -28.35 -13.23 11.31
N PHE A 400 -29.01 -12.24 10.71
CA PHE A 400 -28.31 -11.24 9.95
C PHE A 400 -28.55 -9.83 10.51
N VAL A 401 -27.57 -8.95 10.36
CA VAL A 401 -27.62 -7.54 10.75
C VAL A 401 -28.31 -6.76 9.65
N ARG A 402 -29.56 -6.37 9.89
CA ARG A 402 -30.36 -5.57 8.96
C ARG A 402 -29.92 -4.12 8.91
N GLY A 403 -29.38 -3.61 10.01
CA GLY A 403 -28.88 -2.24 10.13
C GLY A 403 -28.12 -2.02 11.41
N VAL A 404 -27.26 -1.02 11.39
CA VAL A 404 -26.50 -0.53 12.53
C VAL A 404 -26.75 0.96 12.66
N GLU A 405 -27.04 1.41 13.88
CA GLU A 405 -27.29 2.83 14.16
C GLU A 405 -25.94 3.58 14.22
N PRO A 406 -25.77 4.64 13.42
CA PRO A 406 -24.53 5.43 13.43
C PRO A 406 -24.19 5.97 14.83
N GLY A 407 -22.93 5.86 15.24
CA GLY A 407 -22.44 6.28 16.56
C GLY A 407 -22.83 5.34 17.72
N SER A 408 -23.52 4.22 17.46
CA SER A 408 -23.84 3.21 18.47
C SER A 408 -22.63 2.36 18.88
N ASP A 409 -22.81 1.54 19.93
CA ASP A 409 -21.76 0.59 20.36
C ASP A 409 -21.45 -0.42 19.25
N ALA A 410 -22.45 -0.84 18.49
CA ALA A 410 -22.30 -1.73 17.35
C ALA A 410 -21.51 -1.08 16.19
N ASP A 411 -21.76 0.19 15.92
CA ASP A 411 -21.03 0.95 14.92
C ASP A 411 -19.55 1.10 15.32
N ARG A 412 -19.29 1.45 16.59
CA ARG A 412 -17.92 1.51 17.14
C ARG A 412 -17.21 0.17 17.10
N ALA A 413 -17.91 -0.94 17.32
CA ALA A 413 -17.39 -2.29 17.15
C ALA A 413 -17.14 -2.67 15.70
N GLY A 414 -17.56 -1.82 14.76
CA GLY A 414 -17.39 -2.03 13.33
C GLY A 414 -18.32 -3.08 12.74
N LEU A 415 -19.51 -3.29 13.36
CA LEU A 415 -20.60 -4.06 12.74
C LEU A 415 -21.21 -3.27 11.60
N GLN A 416 -21.69 -3.98 10.59
CA GLN A 416 -22.30 -3.37 9.40
C GLN A 416 -23.56 -4.13 8.98
N ARG A 417 -24.41 -3.43 8.27
CA ARG A 417 -25.55 -4.09 7.59
C ARG A 417 -25.03 -5.19 6.67
N GLY A 418 -25.67 -6.35 6.72
CA GLY A 418 -25.31 -7.52 5.91
C GLY A 418 -24.39 -8.49 6.63
N ASP A 419 -23.88 -8.16 7.82
CA ASP A 419 -23.15 -9.11 8.65
C ASP A 419 -24.08 -10.25 9.07
N ILE A 420 -23.58 -11.47 9.01
CA ILE A 420 -24.28 -12.66 9.48
C ILE A 420 -23.62 -13.11 10.76
N ILE A 421 -24.36 -13.21 11.85
CA ILE A 421 -23.85 -13.61 13.15
C ILE A 421 -23.86 -15.13 13.23
N LEU A 422 -22.69 -15.73 13.33
CA LEU A 422 -22.50 -17.18 13.41
C LEU A 422 -22.44 -17.66 14.86
N GLN A 423 -21.73 -16.90 15.73
CA GLN A 423 -21.59 -17.23 17.13
C GLN A 423 -21.63 -15.94 17.98
N ALA A 424 -22.04 -16.09 19.22
CA ALA A 424 -21.92 -15.10 20.28
C ALA A 424 -21.32 -15.78 21.51
N ASP A 425 -20.24 -15.21 22.06
CA ASP A 425 -19.44 -15.78 23.16
C ASP A 425 -19.08 -17.26 22.91
N ARG A 426 -18.68 -17.57 21.68
CA ARG A 426 -18.28 -18.91 21.18
C ARG A 426 -19.40 -19.95 21.20
N LYS A 427 -20.64 -19.53 21.37
CA LYS A 427 -21.82 -20.38 21.23
C LYS A 427 -22.47 -20.10 19.88
N GLU A 428 -22.91 -21.15 19.20
CA GLU A 428 -23.62 -21.03 17.93
C GLU A 428 -24.89 -20.20 18.09
N VAL A 429 -25.11 -19.28 17.14
CA VAL A 429 -26.31 -18.43 17.07
C VAL A 429 -27.29 -19.03 16.09
N ARG A 430 -28.45 -19.47 16.59
CA ARG A 430 -29.56 -20.02 15.78
C ARG A 430 -30.76 -19.09 15.70
N SER A 431 -30.87 -18.16 16.63
CA SER A 431 -31.98 -17.22 16.74
C SER A 431 -31.53 -15.83 17.19
N ILE A 432 -32.37 -14.84 16.96
CA ILE A 432 -32.18 -13.47 17.46
C ILE A 432 -32.05 -13.46 19.00
N ASP A 433 -32.78 -14.35 19.68
CA ASP A 433 -32.76 -14.41 21.14
C ASP A 433 -31.43 -14.95 21.69
N ASP A 434 -30.68 -15.74 20.91
CA ASP A 434 -29.33 -16.16 21.29
C ASP A 434 -28.39 -14.96 21.33
N VAL A 435 -28.49 -14.07 20.33
CA VAL A 435 -27.71 -12.82 20.30
C VAL A 435 -28.13 -11.88 21.44
N ARG A 436 -29.43 -11.74 21.69
CA ARG A 436 -29.93 -10.91 22.78
C ARG A 436 -29.44 -11.37 24.14
N ARG A 437 -29.45 -12.70 24.39
CA ARG A 437 -28.92 -13.28 25.63
C ARG A 437 -27.44 -13.01 25.80
N ALA A 438 -26.66 -13.18 24.75
CA ALA A 438 -25.23 -12.91 24.81
C ALA A 438 -24.92 -11.42 25.09
N LEU A 439 -25.76 -10.50 24.57
CA LEU A 439 -25.64 -9.06 24.79
C LEU A 439 -26.30 -8.55 26.07
N SER A 440 -26.92 -9.42 26.88
CA SER A 440 -27.67 -9.02 28.09
C SER A 440 -26.80 -8.29 29.11
N ASP A 441 -25.53 -8.69 29.24
CA ASP A 441 -24.56 -8.10 30.19
C ASP A 441 -23.87 -6.84 29.57
N GLY A 442 -24.35 -6.40 28.40
CA GLY A 442 -23.82 -5.22 27.71
C GLY A 442 -22.49 -5.47 27.01
N LYS A 443 -21.99 -6.69 26.94
CA LYS A 443 -20.77 -7.06 26.23
C LYS A 443 -20.87 -8.46 25.66
N ALA A 444 -20.32 -8.69 24.47
CA ALA A 444 -20.20 -10.03 23.89
C ALA A 444 -19.06 -10.08 22.86
N LEU A 445 -18.56 -11.26 22.59
CA LEU A 445 -17.72 -11.55 21.45
C LEU A 445 -18.57 -12.14 20.33
N LEU A 446 -18.80 -11.39 19.26
CA LEU A 446 -19.51 -11.85 18.11
C LEU A 446 -18.55 -12.43 17.06
N TYR A 447 -18.88 -13.60 16.49
CA TYR A 447 -18.21 -14.16 15.34
C TYR A 447 -19.16 -14.00 14.15
N ILE A 448 -18.75 -13.16 13.22
CA ILE A 448 -19.60 -12.74 12.10
C ILE A 448 -19.00 -13.16 10.76
N GLU A 449 -19.86 -13.30 9.76
CA GLU A 449 -19.46 -13.43 8.36
C GLU A 449 -19.93 -12.21 7.56
N ARG A 450 -19.01 -11.62 6.79
CA ARG A 450 -19.23 -10.49 5.89
C ARG A 450 -18.53 -10.76 4.57
N ASN A 451 -19.26 -10.79 3.45
CA ASN A 451 -18.70 -11.06 2.11
C ASN A 451 -17.82 -12.34 2.10
N SER A 452 -18.31 -13.43 2.68
CA SER A 452 -17.61 -14.72 2.82
C SER A 452 -16.32 -14.66 3.65
N GLN A 453 -16.04 -13.55 4.32
CA GLN A 453 -14.95 -13.43 5.30
C GLN A 453 -15.51 -13.46 6.72
N ARG A 454 -14.78 -14.09 7.62
CA ARG A 454 -15.20 -14.24 9.01
C ARG A 454 -14.34 -13.37 9.92
N PHE A 455 -14.97 -12.78 10.96
CA PHE A 455 -14.31 -11.88 11.88
C PHE A 455 -14.84 -12.06 13.29
N PHE A 456 -13.95 -11.92 14.27
CA PHE A 456 -14.34 -11.73 15.65
C PHE A 456 -14.51 -10.24 15.94
N LYS A 457 -15.66 -9.86 16.49
CA LYS A 457 -16.00 -8.48 16.87
C LYS A 457 -16.39 -8.43 18.33
N PRO A 458 -15.54 -7.85 19.20
CA PRO A 458 -15.93 -7.55 20.56
C PRO A 458 -16.89 -6.37 20.53
N ILE A 459 -18.02 -6.49 21.20
CA ILE A 459 -18.97 -5.40 21.41
C ILE A 459 -19.14 -5.18 22.90
N ALA A 460 -19.11 -3.91 23.33
CA ALA A 460 -19.36 -3.54 24.72
C ALA A 460 -20.14 -2.24 24.77
N ARG A 461 -21.08 -2.14 25.75
CA ARG A 461 -21.81 -0.93 26.04
C ARG A 461 -20.83 0.14 26.52
N SER A 462 -20.85 1.30 25.91
CA SER A 462 -20.14 2.49 26.40
C SER A 462 -20.72 2.90 27.74
N GLN A 463 -19.82 3.21 28.70
CA GLN A 463 -20.19 3.77 30.01
C GLN A 463 -20.62 5.21 29.89
#